data_4023566223092a89a784787dc2191c20
#
_entry.id   4023566223092a89a784787dc2191c20
#
_cell.length_a   1.000
_cell.length_b   1.000
_cell.length_c   1.000
_cell.angle_alpha   90.00
_cell.angle_beta   90.00
_cell.angle_gamma   90.00
#
_symmetry.space_group_name_H-M   'P 1'
#
loop_
_entity.id
_entity.type
_entity.pdbx_description
1 polymer ?
#
loop_
_entity_poly.entity_id
_entity_poly.type
_entity_poly.pdbx_seq_one_letter_code
_entity_poly.pdbx_strand_id
1 'polypeptide(L)' 'MSDLVREIIAAALDCSPDSISEDARLGTYPKWDSLAQLRLMLELQKRFDIPIDATTIKKFNSFRELTKFAEEWKKLPQT' A
#
# COMPACT_ATOMS: atom_id res chain seq x y z
N MET A 1 -2.39 13.12 -1.24
CA MET A 1 -3.04 12.46 -0.67
C MET A 1 -2.86 11.13 -0.03
N SER A 2 -2.37 11.23 1.16
CA SER A 2 -2.14 10.06 1.99
C SER A 2 -3.43 9.37 2.44
N ASP A 3 -4.58 10.04 2.30
CA ASP A 3 -5.85 9.44 2.72
C ASP A 3 -6.20 8.18 1.93
N LEU A 4 -6.00 8.21 0.61
CA LEU A 4 -6.26 7.03 -0.20
C LEU A 4 -5.30 5.90 0.17
N VAL A 5 -4.04 6.23 0.39
CA VAL A 5 -3.04 5.25 0.77
C VAL A 5 -3.39 4.64 2.12
N ARG A 6 -3.81 5.46 3.08
CA ARG A 6 -4.23 4.95 4.40
C ARG A 6 -5.40 3.98 4.26
N GLU A 7 -6.37 4.30 3.43
CA GLU A 7 -7.54 3.45 3.23
C GLU A 7 -7.15 2.11 2.62
N ILE A 8 -6.25 2.13 1.64
CA ILE A 8 -5.79 0.90 1.00
C ILE A 8 -5.06 0.02 2.01
N ILE A 9 -4.14 0.61 2.78
CA ILE A 9 -3.38 -0.14 3.77
C ILE A 9 -4.31 -0.66 4.87
N ALA A 10 -5.22 0.17 5.35
CA ALA A 10 -6.14 -0.22 6.41
C ALA A 10 -7.01 -1.39 5.98
N ALA A 11 -7.48 -1.38 4.74
CA ALA A 11 -8.28 -2.49 4.22
C ALA A 11 -7.46 -3.78 4.18
N ALA A 12 -6.19 -3.69 3.78
CA ALA A 12 -5.32 -4.85 3.70
C ALA A 12 -4.97 -5.39 5.09
N LEU A 13 -4.81 -4.50 6.06
CA LEU A 13 -4.41 -4.87 7.42
C LEU A 13 -5.61 -5.11 8.35
N ASP A 14 -6.82 -4.89 7.84
CA ASP A 14 -8.07 -5.06 8.61
C ASP A 14 -8.06 -4.20 9.87
N CYS A 15 -7.81 -2.90 9.69
CA CYS A 15 -7.78 -1.97 10.81
C CYS A 15 -8.33 -0.62 10.36
N SER A 16 -8.45 0.32 11.31
CA SER A 16 -8.92 1.67 11.01
C SER A 16 -7.85 2.48 10.28
N PRO A 17 -8.21 3.27 9.27
CA PRO A 17 -7.24 4.15 8.60
C PRO A 17 -6.51 5.07 9.57
N ASP A 18 -7.19 5.51 10.63
CA ASP A 18 -6.59 6.40 11.61
C ASP A 18 -5.46 5.75 12.42
N SER A 19 -5.43 4.42 12.45
CA SER A 19 -4.38 3.71 13.18
C SER A 19 -3.10 3.54 12.37
N ILE A 20 -3.10 3.91 11.10
CA ILE A 20 -1.93 3.76 10.24
C ILE A 20 -1.01 4.97 10.39
N SER A 21 0.20 4.72 10.89
CA SER A 21 1.22 5.75 11.03
C SER A 21 1.95 5.95 9.70
N GLU A 22 2.47 7.16 9.48
CA GLU A 22 3.27 7.41 8.29
C GLU A 22 4.57 6.61 8.28
N ASP A 23 4.97 6.09 9.43
CA ASP A 23 6.14 5.24 9.56
C ASP A 23 5.83 3.75 9.47
N ALA A 24 4.56 3.40 9.27
CA ALA A 24 4.16 2.01 9.19
C ALA A 24 4.83 1.29 8.03
N ARG A 25 5.31 0.08 8.28
CA ARG A 25 5.99 -0.72 7.28
C ARG A 25 5.95 -2.20 7.65
N LEU A 26 6.15 -3.03 6.63
CA LEU A 26 6.21 -4.47 6.82
C LEU A 26 7.30 -4.82 7.84
N GLY A 27 6.93 -5.63 8.80
CA GLY A 27 7.86 -6.10 9.82
C GLY A 27 7.99 -5.20 11.04
N THR A 28 7.60 -3.93 10.93
CA THR A 28 7.67 -2.98 12.05
C THR A 28 6.29 -2.72 12.64
N TYR A 29 5.30 -2.55 11.78
CA TYR A 29 3.93 -2.35 12.23
C TYR A 29 3.32 -3.72 12.53
N PRO A 30 2.80 -3.95 13.74
CA PRO A 30 2.37 -5.30 14.18
C PRO A 30 1.41 -6.02 13.26
N LYS A 31 0.47 -5.30 12.64
CA LYS A 31 -0.51 -5.92 11.76
C LYS A 31 -0.02 -6.10 10.33
N TRP A 32 1.13 -5.57 10.01
CA TRP A 32 1.66 -5.64 8.64
C TRP A 32 2.64 -6.81 8.54
N ASP A 33 2.10 -7.99 8.37
CA ASP A 33 2.87 -9.21 8.19
C ASP A 33 2.79 -9.65 6.72
N SER A 34 3.32 -10.85 6.44
CA SER A 34 3.36 -11.37 5.08
C SER A 34 1.98 -11.53 4.46
N LEU A 35 1.01 -11.95 5.25
CA LEU A 35 -0.35 -12.13 4.74
C LEU A 35 -0.98 -10.77 4.42
N ALA A 36 -0.78 -9.79 5.29
CA ALA A 36 -1.29 -8.44 5.05
C ALA A 36 -0.63 -7.83 3.81
N GLN A 37 0.67 -8.09 3.62
CA GLN A 37 1.37 -7.61 2.44
C GLN A 37 0.77 -8.21 1.17
N LEU A 38 0.42 -9.48 1.18
CA LEU A 38 -0.22 -10.10 0.04
C LEU A 38 -1.59 -9.48 -0.25
N ARG A 39 -2.36 -9.24 0.79
CA ARG A 39 -3.67 -8.58 0.65
C ARG A 39 -3.52 -7.17 0.08
N LEU A 40 -2.47 -6.46 0.53
CA LEU A 40 -2.17 -5.14 0.02
C LEU A 40 -1.87 -5.17 -1.48
N MET A 41 -1.08 -6.15 -1.91
CA MET A 41 -0.77 -6.29 -3.33
C MET A 41 -2.02 -6.59 -4.15
N LEU A 42 -2.95 -7.38 -3.63
CA LEU A 42 -4.20 -7.65 -4.31
C LEU A 42 -5.03 -6.37 -4.47
N GLU A 43 -5.06 -5.53 -3.45
CA GLU A 43 -5.75 -4.25 -3.54
C GLU A 43 -5.12 -3.33 -4.57
N LEU A 44 -3.78 -3.28 -4.60
CA LEU A 44 -3.07 -2.46 -5.58
C LEU A 44 -3.32 -2.96 -7.01
N GLN A 45 -3.37 -4.28 -7.19
CA GLN A 45 -3.67 -4.84 -8.49
C GLN A 45 -5.06 -4.44 -8.96
N LYS A 46 -6.03 -4.49 -8.07
CA LYS A 46 -7.41 -4.12 -8.39
C LYS A 46 -7.57 -2.65 -8.74
N ARG A 47 -6.87 -1.78 -8.01
CA ARG A 47 -7.05 -0.33 -8.14
C ARG A 47 -6.14 0.30 -9.18
N PHE A 48 -4.93 -0.22 -9.34
CA PHE A 48 -3.91 0.40 -10.20
C PHE A 48 -3.37 -0.54 -11.26
N ASP A 49 -3.89 -1.76 -11.33
CA ASP A 49 -3.46 -2.75 -12.31
C ASP A 49 -1.94 -3.02 -12.21
N ILE A 50 -1.44 -3.08 -10.98
CA ILE A 50 -0.03 -3.36 -10.72
C ILE A 50 0.16 -4.87 -10.66
N PRO A 51 1.14 -5.42 -11.40
CA PRO A 51 1.40 -6.86 -11.35
C PRO A 51 1.93 -7.26 -9.98
N ILE A 52 1.57 -8.47 -9.53
CA ILE A 52 2.06 -9.01 -8.27
C ILE A 52 3.27 -9.88 -8.57
N ASP A 53 4.46 -9.41 -8.20
CA ASP A 53 5.70 -10.18 -8.36
C ASP A 53 6.67 -9.80 -7.24
N ALA A 54 7.83 -10.45 -7.23
CA ALA A 54 8.81 -10.24 -6.17
C ALA A 54 9.27 -8.77 -6.09
N THR A 55 9.37 -8.11 -7.24
CA THR A 55 9.81 -6.72 -7.29
C THR A 55 8.80 -5.79 -6.64
N THR A 56 7.50 -5.92 -7.02
CA THR A 56 6.47 -5.05 -6.46
C THR A 56 6.21 -5.34 -4.99
N ILE A 57 6.28 -6.61 -4.59
CA ILE A 57 6.10 -6.98 -3.19
C ILE A 57 7.15 -6.31 -2.32
N LYS A 58 8.40 -6.29 -2.79
CA LYS A 58 9.49 -5.67 -2.03
C LYS A 58 9.43 -4.14 -2.08
N LYS A 59 8.90 -3.59 -3.16
CA LYS A 59 8.84 -2.13 -3.31
C LYS A 59 7.75 -1.51 -2.44
N PHE A 60 6.56 -2.10 -2.42
CA PHE A 60 5.39 -1.53 -1.74
C PHE A 60 5.23 -2.08 -0.33
N ASN A 61 6.27 -1.96 0.47
CA ASN A 61 6.28 -2.52 1.81
C ASN A 61 6.26 -1.47 2.92
N SER A 62 5.92 -0.22 2.59
CA SER A 62 5.82 0.83 3.60
C SER A 62 4.83 1.91 3.16
N PHE A 63 4.34 2.66 4.15
CA PHE A 63 3.43 3.77 3.89
C PHE A 63 4.07 4.79 2.95
N ARG A 64 5.34 5.11 3.20
CA ARG A 64 6.05 6.11 2.39
C ARG A 64 6.20 5.71 0.93
N GLU A 65 6.52 4.45 0.69
CA GLU A 65 6.67 3.97 -0.69
C GLU A 65 5.34 4.00 -1.43
N LEU A 66 4.26 3.65 -0.75
CA LEU A 66 2.93 3.70 -1.34
C LEU A 66 2.49 5.13 -1.62
N THR A 67 2.83 6.05 -0.73
CA THR A 67 2.52 7.45 -0.92
C THR A 67 3.24 8.01 -2.14
N LYS A 68 4.52 7.67 -2.29
CA LYS A 68 5.30 8.08 -3.46
C LYS A 68 4.67 7.55 -4.74
N PHE A 69 4.29 6.29 -4.73
CA PHE A 69 3.66 5.68 -5.90
C PHE A 69 2.35 6.38 -6.25
N ALA A 70 1.53 6.66 -5.26
CA ALA A 70 0.23 7.29 -5.49
C ALA A 70 0.40 8.69 -6.08
N GLU A 71 1.38 9.43 -5.61
CA GLU A 71 1.66 10.76 -6.13
C GLU A 71 2.13 10.70 -7.59
N GLU A 72 2.99 9.76 -7.91
CA GLU A 72 3.47 9.57 -9.27
C GLU A 72 2.34 9.10 -10.19
N TRP A 73 1.47 8.23 -9.69
CA TRP A 73 0.33 7.74 -10.45
C TRP A 73 -0.56 8.88 -10.91
N LYS A 74 -0.77 9.87 -10.05
CA LYS A 74 -1.61 11.02 -10.38
C LYS A 74 -1.03 11.89 -11.47
N LYS A 75 0.30 11.87 -11.62
CA LYS A 75 0.99 12.66 -12.63
C LYS A 75 1.02 11.99 -13.99
N LEU A 76 0.73 10.69 -14.05
CA LEU A 76 0.74 9.95 -15.30
C LEU A 76 -0.53 10.22 -16.10
N PRO A 77 -0.43 10.21 -17.45
CA PRO A 77 -1.62 10.34 -18.28
C PRO A 77 -2.58 9.20 -18.01
N GLN A 78 -3.82 9.53 -17.72
CA GLN A 78 -4.86 8.54 -17.47
C GLN A 78 -5.71 8.39 -18.72
N THR A 79 -5.53 7.32 -19.46
CA THR A 79 -6.29 7.08 -20.69
C THR A 79 -7.14 5.85 -20.60
#